data_f308a637bd99006f329eaf9b59cc2298
#
_entry.id   f308a637bd99006f329eaf9b59cc2298
#
_cell.length_a   1.000
_cell.length_b   1.000
_cell.length_c   1.000
_cell.angle_alpha   90.00
_cell.angle_beta   90.00
_cell.angle_gamma   90.00
#
_symmetry.space_group_name_H-M   'P 1'
#
loop_
_entity.id
_entity.type
_entity.pdbx_description
1 polymer ?
#
loop_
_entity_poly.entity_id
_entity_poly.type
_entity_poly.pdbx_seq_one_letter_code
_entity_poly.pdbx_strand_id
1 'polypeptide(L)'
;MKLKKFGSIFLSVAMMASLGSCGNSSSESVVQQAIDEAETMTYDELVAKGKEEVGEDSIEVYGNSSALEAALEAFSASTGISTKNNKLGDTELYEKLTNTLANDTYVADMVLAQDGNKLQTTMLNNNLLLNYVPKDYVDVLAADDLNPTAAVYLNKTFMYNNTDFDGTNEASAKSGVLKDYITNIWQLAGTSADAGHIANPSFKTASQENINMNMLAMLTQDKWQQKLTEAYVSFYGKQPVVEDKYQNISYKWIGEFLDNCTFHSSDGTACKELAAGLGGSVAYVNFNKQKSLTEKGIGSYDNANVTTPLIEENGNVAGFGGFTYKMYTLIPKNAKYPYAAAAFINYILSVDGFSNAWGTKKGYYSTNPNAAIAEGDKALSWWKDNTVIEDPEYVASAYGDVYDFVTSYES
;
A
#
# COMPACT_ATOMS: atom_id res chain seq x y z
N MET A 1 10.22 25.61 43.47
CA MET A 1 8.99 25.94 44.07
C MET A 1 8.21 26.94 43.20
N LYS A 2 7.36 26.49 42.30
CA LYS A 2 6.19 27.12 41.70
C LYS A 2 5.67 26.13 40.61
N LEU A 3 4.56 25.48 40.93
CA LEU A 3 3.76 24.69 39.98
C LEU A 3 3.29 25.56 38.83
N LYS A 4 3.48 25.14 37.58
CA LYS A 4 2.75 25.65 36.45
C LYS A 4 1.74 24.61 35.99
N LYS A 5 0.48 24.96 36.12
CA LYS A 5 -0.68 24.22 35.64
C LYS A 5 -0.67 24.25 34.12
N PHE A 6 -0.75 23.09 33.48
CA PHE A 6 -1.12 22.99 32.07
C PHE A 6 -2.65 22.99 31.96
N GLY A 7 -3.17 23.99 31.32
CA GLY A 7 -4.59 24.14 31.07
C GLY A 7 -5.00 23.31 29.85
N SER A 8 -6.04 22.50 30.03
CA SER A 8 -6.75 21.81 28.98
C SER A 8 -7.45 22.83 28.07
N ILE A 9 -7.18 22.78 26.80
CA ILE A 9 -7.92 23.54 25.79
C ILE A 9 -9.05 22.63 25.33
N PHE A 10 -10.24 22.88 25.84
CA PHE A 10 -11.49 22.39 25.29
C PHE A 10 -11.79 23.20 24.03
N LEU A 11 -11.77 22.56 22.87
CA LEU A 11 -12.27 23.17 21.63
C LEU A 11 -13.80 22.97 21.61
N SER A 12 -14.51 24.00 22.04
CA SER A 12 -15.97 24.08 21.93
C SER A 12 -16.31 24.43 20.49
N VAL A 13 -16.95 23.51 19.80
CA VAL A 13 -17.63 23.77 18.51
C VAL A 13 -18.84 24.67 18.80
N ALA A 14 -18.73 25.94 18.45
CA ALA A 14 -19.83 26.88 18.48
C ALA A 14 -20.65 26.71 17.19
N MET A 15 -21.88 26.19 17.32
CA MET A 15 -22.91 26.34 16.29
C MET A 15 -23.23 27.84 16.12
N MET A 16 -22.82 28.44 15.03
CA MET A 16 -23.37 29.71 14.58
C MET A 16 -24.45 29.46 13.53
N ALA A 17 -25.67 29.55 13.95
CA ALA A 17 -26.78 29.77 13.05
C ALA A 17 -26.68 31.19 12.51
N SER A 18 -26.28 31.34 11.23
CA SER A 18 -26.40 32.60 10.49
C SER A 18 -27.46 32.46 9.41
N LEU A 19 -28.56 33.13 9.65
CA LEU A 19 -29.60 33.40 8.67
C LEU A 19 -29.08 34.37 7.61
N GLY A 20 -29.23 33.96 6.34
CA GLY A 20 -29.42 34.90 5.23
C GLY A 20 -28.19 35.31 4.46
N SER A 21 -27.90 34.58 3.37
CA SER A 21 -27.45 35.17 2.12
C SER A 21 -27.74 34.21 0.97
N CYS A 22 -28.52 34.63 0.01
CA CYS A 22 -28.73 33.95 -1.27
C CYS A 22 -27.42 33.92 -2.05
N GLY A 23 -26.87 32.72 -2.27
CA GLY A 23 -25.71 32.50 -3.12
C GLY A 23 -25.39 31.01 -3.15
N ASN A 24 -25.73 30.32 -4.24
CA ASN A 24 -25.34 28.99 -4.68
C ASN A 24 -24.93 28.02 -3.56
N SER A 25 -25.87 27.51 -2.81
CA SER A 25 -25.69 26.28 -2.05
C SER A 25 -25.67 25.13 -3.07
N SER A 26 -24.49 24.60 -3.38
CA SER A 26 -24.42 23.23 -3.91
C SER A 26 -25.13 22.35 -2.89
N SER A 27 -26.29 21.81 -3.27
CA SER A 27 -26.99 20.84 -2.44
C SER A 27 -26.04 19.68 -2.21
N GLU A 28 -25.72 19.40 -0.95
CA GLU A 28 -24.94 18.23 -0.56
C GLU A 28 -25.56 16.99 -1.18
N SER A 29 -24.70 16.08 -1.71
CA SER A 29 -25.22 14.89 -2.38
C SER A 29 -25.95 14.00 -1.38
N VAL A 30 -26.99 13.28 -1.83
CA VAL A 30 -27.74 12.33 -0.99
C VAL A 30 -26.80 11.29 -0.35
N VAL A 31 -25.75 10.88 -1.08
CA VAL A 31 -24.75 9.95 -0.57
C VAL A 31 -23.92 10.59 0.56
N GLN A 32 -23.51 11.86 0.43
CA GLN A 32 -22.77 12.53 1.49
C GLN A 32 -23.63 12.67 2.77
N GLN A 33 -24.90 13.04 2.64
CA GLN A 33 -25.82 13.09 3.79
C GLN A 33 -25.98 11.72 4.47
N ALA A 34 -26.04 10.65 3.67
CA ALA A 34 -26.08 9.29 4.20
C ALA A 34 -24.78 8.91 4.93
N ILE A 35 -23.62 9.34 4.42
CA ILE A 35 -22.32 9.14 5.08
C ILE A 35 -22.27 9.89 6.40
N ASP A 36 -22.65 11.19 6.43
CA ASP A 36 -22.65 12.01 7.63
C ASP A 36 -23.56 11.43 8.72
N GLU A 37 -24.70 10.86 8.33
CA GLU A 37 -25.58 10.14 9.25
C GLU A 37 -24.93 8.82 9.72
N ALA A 38 -24.34 8.05 8.81
CA ALA A 38 -23.69 6.77 9.10
C ALA A 38 -22.51 6.92 10.08
N GLU A 39 -21.78 8.04 10.04
CA GLU A 39 -20.69 8.35 10.99
C GLU A 39 -21.14 8.51 12.44
N THR A 40 -22.44 8.67 12.67
CA THR A 40 -23.02 8.73 14.02
C THR A 40 -23.58 7.39 14.51
N MET A 41 -23.70 6.39 13.63
CA MET A 41 -24.32 5.09 13.90
C MET A 41 -23.32 4.07 14.46
N THR A 42 -23.86 3.15 15.25
CA THR A 42 -23.17 1.92 15.63
C THR A 42 -23.22 0.89 14.49
N TYR A 43 -22.37 -0.13 14.57
CA TYR A 43 -22.36 -1.21 13.57
C TYR A 43 -23.74 -1.87 13.41
N ASP A 44 -24.44 -2.18 14.51
CA ASP A 44 -25.74 -2.83 14.46
C ASP A 44 -26.83 -1.94 13.80
N GLU A 45 -26.79 -0.62 14.06
CA GLU A 45 -27.68 0.36 13.42
C GLU A 45 -27.41 0.44 11.90
N LEU A 46 -26.12 0.44 11.50
CA LEU A 46 -25.73 0.42 10.10
C LEU A 46 -26.19 -0.86 9.39
N VAL A 47 -26.01 -2.02 10.01
CA VAL A 47 -26.47 -3.31 9.48
C VAL A 47 -27.99 -3.31 9.30
N ALA A 48 -28.75 -2.83 10.30
CA ALA A 48 -30.20 -2.76 10.21
C ALA A 48 -30.67 -1.86 9.06
N LYS A 49 -30.08 -0.66 8.96
CA LYS A 49 -30.43 0.33 7.91
C LYS A 49 -29.97 -0.13 6.53
N GLY A 50 -28.76 -0.68 6.41
CA GLY A 50 -28.23 -1.25 5.18
C GLY A 50 -29.05 -2.42 4.66
N LYS A 51 -29.57 -3.26 5.54
CA LYS A 51 -30.49 -4.35 5.18
C LYS A 51 -31.80 -3.84 4.60
N GLU A 52 -32.38 -2.80 5.21
CA GLU A 52 -33.60 -2.15 4.70
C GLU A 52 -33.33 -1.50 3.33
N GLU A 53 -32.17 -0.84 3.18
CA GLU A 53 -31.75 -0.17 1.96
C GLU A 53 -31.55 -1.14 0.79
N VAL A 54 -30.83 -2.25 1.01
CA VAL A 54 -30.49 -3.24 -0.04
C VAL A 54 -31.68 -4.12 -0.39
N GLY A 55 -32.52 -4.50 0.60
CA GLY A 55 -33.65 -5.40 0.37
C GLY A 55 -33.23 -6.76 -0.23
N GLU A 56 -33.73 -7.09 -1.41
CA GLU A 56 -33.40 -8.34 -2.14
C GLU A 56 -32.22 -8.18 -3.12
N ASP A 57 -31.66 -6.97 -3.27
CA ASP A 57 -30.51 -6.68 -4.14
C ASP A 57 -29.18 -7.03 -3.43
N SER A 58 -28.06 -6.52 -3.92
CA SER A 58 -26.74 -6.73 -3.37
C SER A 58 -25.87 -5.47 -3.50
N ILE A 59 -24.97 -5.23 -2.55
CA ILE A 59 -23.94 -4.21 -2.73
C ILE A 59 -22.87 -4.68 -3.71
N GLU A 60 -22.44 -3.79 -4.58
CA GLU A 60 -21.34 -4.00 -5.52
C GLU A 60 -20.06 -3.46 -4.87
N VAL A 61 -19.08 -4.33 -4.63
CA VAL A 61 -17.79 -3.94 -4.06
C VAL A 61 -16.68 -4.12 -5.08
N TYR A 62 -15.88 -3.09 -5.30
CA TYR A 62 -14.75 -3.11 -6.22
C TYR A 62 -13.43 -3.04 -5.45
N GLY A 63 -12.46 -3.86 -5.85
CA GLY A 63 -11.13 -3.83 -5.26
C GLY A 63 -10.14 -4.75 -5.97
N ASN A 64 -8.86 -4.57 -5.67
CA ASN A 64 -7.78 -5.36 -6.26
C ASN A 64 -7.37 -6.58 -5.43
N SER A 65 -7.93 -6.76 -4.24
CA SER A 65 -7.59 -7.85 -3.33
C SER A 65 -8.46 -9.08 -3.55
N SER A 66 -7.84 -10.22 -3.86
CA SER A 66 -8.57 -11.51 -3.90
C SER A 66 -9.02 -12.00 -2.52
N ALA A 67 -8.50 -11.44 -1.44
CA ALA A 67 -8.90 -11.79 -0.07
C ALA A 67 -10.23 -11.13 0.35
N LEU A 68 -10.67 -10.11 -0.40
CA LEU A 68 -11.92 -9.42 -0.15
C LEU A 68 -13.15 -10.34 -0.27
N GLU A 69 -13.08 -11.35 -1.13
CA GLU A 69 -14.15 -12.34 -1.32
C GLU A 69 -14.55 -13.02 0.01
N ALA A 70 -13.55 -13.52 0.76
CA ALA A 70 -13.82 -14.18 2.04
C ALA A 70 -14.44 -13.22 3.09
N ALA A 71 -14.05 -11.94 3.08
CA ALA A 71 -14.67 -10.95 3.95
C ALA A 71 -16.13 -10.67 3.56
N LEU A 72 -16.41 -10.57 2.27
CA LEU A 72 -17.77 -10.36 1.75
C LEU A 72 -18.70 -11.54 2.06
N GLU A 73 -18.22 -12.76 1.87
CA GLU A 73 -18.96 -13.98 2.23
C GLU A 73 -19.28 -14.03 3.74
N ALA A 74 -18.30 -13.73 4.61
CA ALA A 74 -18.49 -13.73 6.04
C ALA A 74 -19.43 -12.59 6.50
N PHE A 75 -19.33 -11.41 5.90
CA PHE A 75 -20.24 -10.28 6.13
C PHE A 75 -21.67 -10.65 5.73
N SER A 76 -21.86 -11.20 4.53
CA SER A 76 -23.19 -11.64 4.06
C SER A 76 -23.79 -12.69 4.99
N ALA A 77 -23.00 -13.66 5.43
CA ALA A 77 -23.45 -14.72 6.34
C ALA A 77 -23.87 -14.17 7.72
N SER A 78 -23.15 -13.19 8.25
CA SER A 78 -23.42 -12.60 9.56
C SER A 78 -24.55 -11.58 9.57
N THR A 79 -24.70 -10.80 8.50
CA THR A 79 -25.65 -9.69 8.42
C THR A 79 -26.89 -10.02 7.61
N GLY A 80 -26.79 -10.91 6.64
CA GLY A 80 -27.82 -11.19 5.65
C GLY A 80 -27.91 -10.13 4.53
N ILE A 81 -26.94 -9.21 4.44
CA ILE A 81 -26.80 -8.28 3.31
C ILE A 81 -26.06 -9.00 2.19
N SER A 82 -26.67 -9.12 1.03
CA SER A 82 -26.03 -9.75 -0.16
C SER A 82 -24.93 -8.87 -0.72
N THR A 83 -23.83 -9.49 -1.17
CA THR A 83 -22.66 -8.78 -1.70
C THR A 83 -22.20 -9.38 -3.03
N LYS A 84 -21.58 -8.56 -3.88
CA LYS A 84 -20.86 -8.98 -5.09
C LYS A 84 -19.47 -8.39 -5.10
N ASN A 85 -18.48 -9.23 -5.35
CA ASN A 85 -17.09 -8.86 -5.50
C ASN A 85 -16.72 -8.64 -6.96
N ASN A 86 -16.22 -7.46 -7.29
CA ASN A 86 -15.70 -7.10 -8.61
C ASN A 86 -14.20 -6.83 -8.51
N LYS A 87 -13.40 -7.87 -8.71
CA LYS A 87 -11.96 -7.77 -8.64
C LYS A 87 -11.38 -7.19 -9.93
N LEU A 88 -10.68 -6.06 -9.81
CA LEU A 88 -9.97 -5.37 -10.87
C LEU A 88 -8.50 -5.13 -10.49
N GLY A 89 -7.62 -5.04 -11.48
CA GLY A 89 -6.27 -4.50 -11.26
C GLY A 89 -6.32 -2.99 -10.98
N ASP A 90 -5.28 -2.43 -10.35
CA ASP A 90 -5.31 -1.02 -9.94
C ASP A 90 -5.55 -0.06 -11.11
N THR A 91 -4.83 -0.22 -12.20
CA THR A 91 -4.99 0.63 -13.39
C THR A 91 -6.43 0.55 -13.93
N GLU A 92 -6.94 -0.66 -14.09
CA GLU A 92 -8.30 -0.90 -14.58
C GLU A 92 -9.37 -0.34 -13.62
N LEU A 93 -9.15 -0.46 -12.31
CA LEU A 93 -10.03 0.08 -11.27
C LEU A 93 -10.15 1.60 -11.42
N TYR A 94 -9.01 2.32 -11.45
CA TYR A 94 -9.01 3.78 -11.54
C TYR A 94 -9.55 4.29 -12.88
N GLU A 95 -9.25 3.63 -13.99
CA GLU A 95 -9.83 3.97 -15.30
C GLU A 95 -11.34 3.81 -15.29
N LYS A 96 -11.85 2.69 -14.77
CA LYS A 96 -13.27 2.44 -14.66
C LYS A 96 -13.97 3.46 -13.77
N LEU A 97 -13.43 3.74 -12.58
CA LEU A 97 -13.98 4.71 -11.65
C LEU A 97 -14.03 6.11 -12.28
N THR A 98 -12.90 6.56 -12.85
CA THR A 98 -12.82 7.89 -13.49
C THR A 98 -13.86 8.04 -14.60
N ASN A 99 -13.89 7.08 -15.53
CA ASN A 99 -14.79 7.16 -16.67
C ASN A 99 -16.29 7.07 -16.29
N THR A 100 -16.60 6.31 -15.24
CA THR A 100 -17.99 6.07 -14.83
C THR A 100 -18.50 7.20 -13.92
N LEU A 101 -17.72 7.56 -12.88
CA LEU A 101 -18.13 8.56 -11.91
C LEU A 101 -18.12 9.99 -12.45
N ALA A 102 -17.22 10.31 -13.39
CA ALA A 102 -17.24 11.61 -14.07
C ALA A 102 -18.54 11.86 -14.86
N ASN A 103 -19.20 10.79 -15.31
CA ASN A 103 -20.47 10.83 -16.03
C ASN A 103 -21.69 10.55 -15.14
N ASP A 104 -21.55 10.64 -13.81
CA ASP A 104 -22.58 10.35 -12.82
C ASP A 104 -23.28 8.98 -12.98
N THR A 105 -22.55 8.03 -13.55
CA THR A 105 -23.05 6.66 -13.76
C THR A 105 -22.67 5.79 -12.55
N TYR A 106 -23.62 5.00 -12.06
CA TYR A 106 -23.39 4.04 -10.98
C TYR A 106 -22.30 3.03 -11.35
N VAL A 107 -21.43 2.72 -10.42
CA VAL A 107 -20.35 1.76 -10.62
C VAL A 107 -20.24 0.74 -9.47
N ALA A 108 -20.33 1.21 -8.25
CA ALA A 108 -20.16 0.42 -7.04
C ALA A 108 -20.78 1.13 -5.83
N ASP A 109 -20.93 0.40 -4.73
CA ASP A 109 -21.34 0.94 -3.44
C ASP A 109 -20.14 1.17 -2.54
N MET A 110 -19.10 0.33 -2.67
CA MET A 110 -17.85 0.47 -1.92
C MET A 110 -16.65 0.16 -2.82
N VAL A 111 -15.55 0.87 -2.59
CA VAL A 111 -14.27 0.67 -3.26
C VAL A 111 -13.18 0.42 -2.22
N LEU A 112 -12.39 -0.63 -2.42
CA LEU A 112 -11.13 -0.87 -1.73
C LEU A 112 -9.99 -0.60 -2.71
N ALA A 113 -9.30 0.53 -2.54
CA ALA A 113 -8.25 1.00 -3.44
C ALA A 113 -6.90 1.11 -2.73
N GLN A 114 -5.84 0.87 -3.47
CA GLN A 114 -4.47 1.26 -3.11
C GLN A 114 -4.01 2.41 -4.03
N ASP A 115 -2.72 2.84 -3.97
CA ASP A 115 -2.23 4.00 -4.70
C ASP A 115 -2.80 5.32 -4.16
N GLY A 116 -2.29 5.72 -3.01
CA GLY A 116 -2.74 6.94 -2.33
C GLY A 116 -2.59 8.20 -3.17
N ASN A 117 -1.60 8.27 -4.08
CA ASN A 117 -1.43 9.39 -5.00
C ASN A 117 -2.61 9.53 -5.97
N LYS A 118 -2.94 8.48 -6.73
CA LYS A 118 -4.10 8.51 -7.65
C LYS A 118 -5.41 8.72 -6.89
N LEU A 119 -5.53 8.07 -5.73
CA LEU A 119 -6.68 8.27 -4.87
C LEU A 119 -6.86 9.75 -4.53
N GLN A 120 -5.81 10.40 -4.02
CA GLN A 120 -5.86 11.80 -3.65
C GLN A 120 -6.12 12.71 -4.85
N THR A 121 -5.30 12.58 -5.90
CA THR A 121 -5.29 13.55 -7.01
C THR A 121 -6.48 13.40 -7.96
N THR A 122 -6.93 12.16 -8.19
CA THR A 122 -7.96 11.87 -9.18
C THR A 122 -9.36 11.70 -8.56
N MET A 123 -9.44 11.06 -7.40
CA MET A 123 -10.73 10.68 -6.80
C MET A 123 -11.19 11.66 -5.72
N LEU A 124 -10.40 11.87 -4.67
CA LEU A 124 -10.82 12.68 -3.53
C LEU A 124 -10.89 14.18 -3.88
N ASN A 125 -9.87 14.72 -4.54
CA ASN A 125 -9.87 16.13 -4.95
C ASN A 125 -11.01 16.51 -5.91
N ASN A 126 -11.58 15.51 -6.60
CA ASN A 126 -12.72 15.69 -7.51
C ASN A 126 -14.05 15.22 -6.90
N ASN A 127 -14.07 14.86 -5.62
CA ASN A 127 -15.25 14.33 -4.92
C ASN A 127 -15.92 13.16 -5.66
N LEU A 128 -15.13 12.30 -6.32
CA LEU A 128 -15.65 11.11 -7.02
C LEU A 128 -15.80 9.93 -6.06
N LEU A 129 -14.91 9.81 -5.09
CA LEU A 129 -14.98 8.91 -3.95
C LEU A 129 -15.06 9.73 -2.68
N LEU A 130 -15.86 9.29 -1.72
CA LEU A 130 -16.12 9.95 -0.46
C LEU A 130 -15.53 9.13 0.67
N ASN A 131 -14.93 9.81 1.65
CA ASN A 131 -14.44 9.17 2.85
C ASN A 131 -15.58 8.89 3.83
N TYR A 132 -15.50 7.80 4.54
CA TYR A 132 -16.38 7.45 5.65
C TYR A 132 -15.53 7.01 6.84
N VAL A 133 -15.75 7.61 8.01
CA VAL A 133 -15.04 7.27 9.24
C VAL A 133 -16.04 6.62 10.22
N PRO A 134 -15.96 5.30 10.44
CA PRO A 134 -16.88 4.66 11.35
C PRO A 134 -16.72 5.17 12.79
N LYS A 135 -17.82 5.50 13.44
CA LYS A 135 -17.90 5.96 14.84
C LYS A 135 -17.08 5.08 15.80
N ASP A 136 -17.14 3.77 15.60
CA ASP A 136 -16.51 2.80 16.49
C ASP A 136 -14.97 2.79 16.37
N TYR A 137 -14.40 3.45 15.35
CA TYR A 137 -12.97 3.44 15.05
C TYR A 137 -12.29 4.81 15.15
N VAL A 138 -13.02 5.90 15.38
CA VAL A 138 -12.44 7.27 15.50
C VAL A 138 -11.33 7.34 16.55
N ASP A 139 -11.51 6.67 17.69
CA ASP A 139 -10.54 6.63 18.79
C ASP A 139 -9.65 5.37 18.79
N VAL A 140 -9.83 4.47 17.82
CA VAL A 140 -9.10 3.19 17.73
C VAL A 140 -7.99 3.26 16.70
N LEU A 141 -8.28 3.83 15.53
CA LEU A 141 -7.31 3.95 14.45
C LEU A 141 -6.39 5.15 14.68
N ALA A 142 -5.19 5.08 14.11
CA ALA A 142 -4.31 6.23 14.10
C ALA A 142 -4.91 7.37 13.25
N ALA A 143 -4.65 8.62 13.61
CA ALA A 143 -5.17 9.79 12.89
C ALA A 143 -4.85 9.75 11.39
N ASP A 144 -3.65 9.29 11.01
CA ASP A 144 -3.21 9.14 9.62
C ASP A 144 -3.94 8.03 8.86
N ASP A 145 -4.75 7.20 9.55
CA ASP A 145 -5.54 6.11 8.97
C ASP A 145 -7.03 6.44 8.84
N LEU A 146 -7.45 7.65 9.22
CA LEU A 146 -8.84 8.09 9.19
C LEU A 146 -9.20 8.94 7.98
N ASN A 147 -8.24 9.59 7.34
CA ASN A 147 -8.52 10.48 6.21
C ASN A 147 -7.44 10.39 5.11
N PRO A 148 -7.71 9.61 4.05
CA PRO A 148 -8.86 8.70 3.88
C PRO A 148 -8.74 7.46 4.77
N THR A 149 -9.90 6.87 5.10
CA THR A 149 -9.97 5.69 5.97
C THR A 149 -9.26 4.50 5.34
N ALA A 150 -8.21 4.04 5.99
CA ALA A 150 -7.41 2.91 5.57
C ALA A 150 -7.75 1.66 6.41
N ALA A 151 -7.92 0.51 5.75
CA ALA A 151 -8.20 -0.75 6.43
C ALA A 151 -6.95 -1.62 6.63
N VAL A 152 -6.02 -1.56 5.69
CA VAL A 152 -4.91 -2.51 5.62
C VAL A 152 -3.64 -1.80 5.16
N TYR A 153 -2.53 -2.15 5.80
CA TYR A 153 -1.19 -1.87 5.28
C TYR A 153 -0.64 -3.10 4.55
N LEU A 154 0.08 -2.84 3.48
CA LEU A 154 0.85 -3.82 2.74
C LEU A 154 2.29 -3.34 2.65
N ASN A 155 3.18 -4.29 2.33
CA ASN A 155 4.56 -3.96 2.04
C ASN A 155 5.07 -4.66 0.79
N LYS A 156 5.95 -3.96 0.08
CA LYS A 156 6.84 -4.52 -0.95
C LYS A 156 8.25 -4.47 -0.41
N THR A 157 9.00 -5.53 -0.66
CA THR A 157 10.35 -5.66 -0.17
C THR A 157 11.21 -6.41 -1.18
N PHE A 158 12.51 -6.34 -1.00
CA PHE A 158 13.42 -7.18 -1.76
C PHE A 158 13.39 -8.59 -1.18
N MET A 159 13.14 -9.57 -2.06
CA MET A 159 13.24 -10.98 -1.75
C MET A 159 14.39 -11.60 -2.51
N TYR A 160 14.99 -12.63 -1.95
CA TYR A 160 16.10 -13.35 -2.57
C TYR A 160 15.84 -14.87 -2.47
N ASN A 161 16.49 -15.63 -3.35
CA ASN A 161 16.51 -17.08 -3.26
C ASN A 161 17.61 -17.52 -2.30
N ASN A 162 17.24 -18.17 -1.19
CA ASN A 162 18.19 -18.63 -0.18
C ASN A 162 19.27 -19.58 -0.74
N THR A 163 18.91 -20.38 -1.74
CA THR A 163 19.85 -21.31 -2.38
C THR A 163 20.97 -20.55 -3.12
N ASP A 164 20.65 -19.40 -3.68
CA ASP A 164 21.64 -18.57 -4.39
C ASP A 164 22.58 -17.82 -3.44
N PHE A 165 22.17 -17.58 -2.21
CA PHE A 165 22.87 -16.74 -1.24
C PHE A 165 23.23 -17.45 0.08
N ASP A 166 23.20 -18.77 0.12
CA ASP A 166 23.57 -19.53 1.31
C ASP A 166 25.08 -19.62 1.58
N GLY A 167 25.89 -19.00 0.71
CA GLY A 167 27.35 -19.02 0.78
C GLY A 167 27.99 -20.31 0.29
N THR A 168 27.20 -21.28 -0.18
CA THR A 168 27.67 -22.59 -0.62
C THR A 168 27.80 -22.72 -2.13
N ASN A 169 27.18 -21.82 -2.90
CA ASN A 169 27.23 -21.84 -4.35
C ASN A 169 28.16 -20.76 -4.95
N GLU A 170 28.48 -20.93 -6.22
CA GLU A 170 29.40 -20.03 -6.93
C GLU A 170 28.82 -18.62 -7.13
N ALA A 171 27.48 -18.46 -7.23
CA ALA A 171 26.82 -17.19 -7.40
C ALA A 171 26.96 -16.33 -6.13
N SER A 172 26.74 -16.94 -4.95
CA SER A 172 26.95 -16.26 -3.65
C SER A 172 28.39 -15.81 -3.48
N ALA A 173 29.35 -16.66 -3.85
CA ALA A 173 30.77 -16.35 -3.73
C ALA A 173 31.19 -15.20 -4.66
N LYS A 174 30.65 -15.15 -5.88
CA LYS A 174 30.96 -14.11 -6.86
C LYS A 174 30.34 -12.75 -6.54
N SER A 175 29.15 -12.72 -5.95
CA SER A 175 28.50 -11.48 -5.59
C SER A 175 29.15 -10.77 -4.40
N GLY A 176 30.03 -11.46 -3.66
CA GLY A 176 30.56 -10.95 -2.39
C GLY A 176 29.50 -10.81 -1.30
N VAL A 177 28.28 -11.22 -1.60
CA VAL A 177 27.15 -11.23 -0.68
C VAL A 177 27.13 -12.59 -0.02
N LEU A 178 27.65 -12.63 1.19
CA LEU A 178 27.61 -13.82 2.03
C LEU A 178 26.19 -13.97 2.60
N LYS A 179 26.07 -14.74 3.64
CA LYS A 179 24.89 -15.04 4.44
C LYS A 179 23.91 -13.88 4.70
N ASP A 180 24.36 -12.64 4.72
CA ASP A 180 23.56 -11.47 5.09
C ASP A 180 22.96 -10.73 3.88
N TYR A 181 23.12 -11.27 2.68
CA TYR A 181 22.44 -10.88 1.44
C TYR A 181 22.48 -9.37 1.16
N ILE A 182 21.32 -8.70 1.15
CA ILE A 182 21.26 -7.26 0.94
C ILE A 182 21.45 -6.58 2.29
N THR A 183 22.61 -6.01 2.50
CA THR A 183 22.94 -5.19 3.67
C THR A 183 22.96 -3.70 3.36
N ASN A 184 22.99 -3.36 2.08
CA ASN A 184 23.03 -1.99 1.58
C ASN A 184 22.30 -1.88 0.25
N ILE A 185 21.45 -0.87 0.12
CA ILE A 185 20.62 -0.69 -1.09
C ILE A 185 21.43 -0.40 -2.34
N TRP A 186 22.66 0.11 -2.21
CA TRP A 186 23.56 0.33 -3.36
C TRP A 186 24.12 -0.96 -3.96
N GLN A 187 23.97 -2.11 -3.29
CA GLN A 187 24.27 -3.40 -3.89
C GLN A 187 23.36 -3.70 -5.11
N LEU A 188 22.17 -3.10 -5.14
CA LEU A 188 21.18 -3.27 -6.22
C LEU A 188 21.32 -2.24 -7.34
N ALA A 189 22.08 -1.17 -7.12
CA ALA A 189 22.32 -0.10 -8.08
C ALA A 189 23.73 -0.23 -8.68
N GLY A 190 23.83 -0.24 -10.01
CA GLY A 190 25.09 -0.44 -10.71
C GLY A 190 25.36 -1.89 -11.12
N THR A 191 26.26 -2.06 -12.06
CA THR A 191 26.50 -3.32 -12.79
C THR A 191 27.84 -4.00 -12.48
N SER A 192 28.69 -3.39 -11.64
CA SER A 192 30.04 -3.91 -11.37
C SER A 192 30.00 -5.04 -10.34
N ALA A 193 30.13 -6.28 -10.77
CA ALA A 193 30.25 -7.45 -9.91
C ALA A 193 31.42 -7.37 -8.91
N ASP A 194 32.50 -6.70 -9.29
CA ASP A 194 33.73 -6.57 -8.49
C ASP A 194 33.53 -5.68 -7.24
N ALA A 195 32.48 -4.85 -7.23
CA ALA A 195 32.16 -3.96 -6.11
C ALA A 195 31.11 -4.52 -5.14
N GLY A 196 30.68 -5.78 -5.30
CA GLY A 196 29.65 -6.40 -4.46
C GLY A 196 28.21 -6.09 -4.90
N HIS A 197 28.01 -5.65 -6.14
CA HIS A 197 26.71 -5.44 -6.72
C HIS A 197 26.00 -6.76 -7.07
N ILE A 198 24.69 -6.76 -6.89
CA ILE A 198 23.81 -7.88 -7.28
C ILE A 198 23.26 -7.57 -8.66
N ALA A 199 23.56 -8.44 -9.62
CA ALA A 199 23.13 -8.28 -11.00
C ALA A 199 21.66 -8.63 -11.22
N ASN A 200 21.02 -7.88 -12.12
CA ASN A 200 19.71 -8.17 -12.66
C ASN A 200 18.60 -8.39 -11.59
N PRO A 201 18.44 -7.51 -10.59
CA PRO A 201 17.29 -7.62 -9.70
C PRO A 201 15.99 -7.55 -10.51
N SER A 202 15.06 -8.45 -10.21
CA SER A 202 13.75 -8.47 -10.86
C SER A 202 12.87 -7.36 -10.31
N PHE A 203 12.30 -6.54 -11.20
CA PHE A 203 11.47 -5.39 -10.86
C PHE A 203 10.26 -5.34 -11.79
N LYS A 204 9.06 -5.13 -11.25
CA LYS A 204 7.88 -4.88 -12.09
C LYS A 204 7.98 -3.47 -12.65
N THR A 205 7.79 -3.34 -13.97
CA THR A 205 7.80 -2.06 -14.70
C THR A 205 7.01 -0.99 -13.96
N ALA A 206 7.65 0.09 -13.54
CA ALA A 206 7.03 1.09 -12.65
C ALA A 206 5.98 1.93 -13.38
N SER A 207 6.14 2.18 -14.68
CA SER A 207 5.12 2.86 -15.50
C SER A 207 3.81 2.07 -15.63
N GLN A 208 3.83 0.76 -15.32
CA GLN A 208 2.68 -0.13 -15.27
C GLN A 208 2.25 -0.51 -13.85
N GLU A 209 2.97 -0.01 -12.83
CA GLU A 209 2.74 -0.31 -11.41
C GLU A 209 2.90 0.94 -10.57
N ASN A 210 1.79 1.63 -10.31
CA ASN A 210 1.82 2.90 -9.58
C ASN A 210 2.48 2.79 -8.20
N ILE A 211 2.34 1.66 -7.50
CA ILE A 211 2.98 1.44 -6.19
C ILE A 211 4.51 1.45 -6.30
N ASN A 212 5.06 0.89 -7.37
CA ASN A 212 6.51 0.98 -7.62
C ASN A 212 6.92 2.42 -7.95
N MET A 213 6.13 3.12 -8.77
CA MET A 213 6.36 4.54 -9.08
C MET A 213 6.28 5.41 -7.82
N ASN A 214 5.29 5.16 -6.95
CA ASN A 214 5.15 5.88 -5.68
C ASN A 214 6.36 5.66 -4.77
N MET A 215 6.89 4.44 -4.70
CA MET A 215 8.13 4.15 -3.97
C MET A 215 9.30 4.96 -4.51
N LEU A 216 9.51 4.97 -5.84
CA LEU A 216 10.60 5.73 -6.45
C LEU A 216 10.43 7.24 -6.20
N ALA A 217 9.20 7.76 -6.26
CA ALA A 217 8.90 9.16 -5.94
C ALA A 217 9.22 9.47 -4.47
N MET A 218 8.84 8.59 -3.53
CA MET A 218 9.15 8.79 -2.11
C MET A 218 10.65 8.90 -1.82
N LEU A 219 11.50 8.22 -2.60
CA LEU A 219 12.95 8.28 -2.41
C LEU A 219 13.52 9.68 -2.69
N THR A 220 12.81 10.56 -3.39
CA THR A 220 13.27 11.93 -3.68
C THR A 220 13.08 12.91 -2.51
N GLN A 221 12.42 12.51 -1.42
CA GLN A 221 12.37 13.31 -0.18
C GLN A 221 13.76 13.51 0.42
N ASP A 222 14.00 14.67 1.01
CA ASP A 222 15.29 15.02 1.64
C ASP A 222 15.78 13.97 2.64
N LYS A 223 14.88 13.43 3.46
CA LYS A 223 15.22 12.37 4.43
C LYS A 223 15.74 11.10 3.77
N TRP A 224 15.22 10.75 2.58
CA TRP A 224 15.66 9.58 1.85
C TRP A 224 16.92 9.87 1.05
N GLN A 225 17.08 11.07 0.51
CA GLN A 225 18.35 11.51 -0.09
C GLN A 225 19.50 11.42 0.92
N GLN A 226 19.26 11.85 2.17
CA GLN A 226 20.24 11.72 3.24
C GLN A 226 20.58 10.25 3.50
N LYS A 227 19.57 9.39 3.70
CA LYS A 227 19.78 7.95 3.93
C LYS A 227 20.51 7.25 2.78
N LEU A 228 20.17 7.60 1.53
CA LEU A 228 20.88 7.09 0.35
C LEU A 228 22.32 7.55 0.31
N THR A 229 22.61 8.79 0.71
CA THR A 229 23.98 9.33 0.80
C THR A 229 24.77 8.59 1.88
N GLU A 230 24.21 8.39 3.06
CA GLU A 230 24.84 7.65 4.16
C GLU A 230 25.11 6.20 3.75
N ALA A 231 24.17 5.55 3.09
CA ALA A 231 24.33 4.19 2.54
C ALA A 231 25.44 4.14 1.47
N TYR A 232 25.49 5.14 0.57
CA TYR A 232 26.55 5.25 -0.44
C TYR A 232 27.93 5.33 0.20
N VAL A 233 28.10 6.20 1.18
CA VAL A 233 29.37 6.36 1.91
C VAL A 233 29.76 5.07 2.61
N SER A 234 28.80 4.40 3.24
CA SER A 234 29.03 3.11 3.89
C SER A 234 29.47 2.02 2.92
N PHE A 235 28.88 1.99 1.73
CA PHE A 235 29.17 0.96 0.71
C PHE A 235 30.46 1.22 -0.05
N TYR A 236 30.69 2.46 -0.52
CA TYR A 236 31.82 2.79 -1.36
C TYR A 236 33.03 3.40 -0.63
N GLY A 237 32.88 3.75 0.65
CA GLY A 237 33.93 4.40 1.44
C GLY A 237 34.29 5.83 1.01
N LYS A 238 33.44 6.49 0.21
CA LYS A 238 33.66 7.85 -0.33
C LYS A 238 32.33 8.60 -0.51
N GLN A 239 32.41 9.92 -0.61
CA GLN A 239 31.24 10.74 -0.93
C GLN A 239 30.74 10.47 -2.35
N PRO A 240 29.40 10.48 -2.57
CA PRO A 240 28.86 10.33 -3.90
C PRO A 240 29.22 11.49 -4.80
N VAL A 241 29.47 11.16 -6.06
CA VAL A 241 29.47 12.14 -7.16
C VAL A 241 28.16 11.93 -7.91
N VAL A 242 27.36 12.99 -7.98
CA VAL A 242 26.12 12.98 -8.77
C VAL A 242 26.43 13.59 -10.12
N GLU A 243 26.36 12.78 -11.17
CA GLU A 243 26.61 13.17 -12.56
C GLU A 243 25.48 14.10 -13.05
N ASP A 244 25.77 14.97 -14.02
CA ASP A 244 24.84 16.00 -14.55
C ASP A 244 23.51 15.42 -15.09
N LYS A 245 23.47 14.14 -15.45
CA LYS A 245 22.24 13.45 -15.87
C LYS A 245 21.26 13.15 -14.73
N TYR A 246 21.68 13.29 -13.48
CA TYR A 246 20.87 13.05 -12.31
C TYR A 246 20.62 14.35 -11.53
N GLN A 247 19.37 14.58 -11.11
CA GLN A 247 19.04 15.78 -10.35
C GLN A 247 19.66 15.76 -8.93
N ASN A 248 19.72 14.59 -8.31
CA ASN A 248 20.29 14.37 -6.98
C ASN A 248 20.64 12.89 -6.78
N ILE A 249 21.05 12.53 -5.54
CA ILE A 249 21.45 11.18 -5.18
C ILE A 249 20.33 10.13 -5.35
N SER A 250 19.08 10.53 -5.20
CA SER A 250 17.93 9.62 -5.41
C SER A 250 17.77 9.26 -6.87
N TYR A 251 17.81 10.25 -7.77
CA TYR A 251 17.78 9.99 -9.22
C TYR A 251 18.99 9.17 -9.69
N LYS A 252 20.17 9.37 -9.05
CA LYS A 252 21.32 8.53 -9.31
C LYS A 252 21.04 7.07 -8.93
N TRP A 253 20.55 6.84 -7.70
CA TRP A 253 20.21 5.48 -7.27
C TRP A 253 19.12 4.87 -8.15
N ILE A 254 18.05 5.59 -8.45
CA ILE A 254 16.94 5.13 -9.30
C ILE A 254 17.47 4.74 -10.68
N GLY A 255 18.24 5.61 -11.33
CA GLY A 255 18.77 5.35 -12.67
C GLY A 255 19.70 4.14 -12.70
N GLU A 256 20.66 4.05 -11.76
CA GLU A 256 21.59 2.92 -11.69
C GLU A 256 20.87 1.60 -11.29
N PHE A 257 19.80 1.67 -10.49
CA PHE A 257 18.96 0.51 -10.17
C PHE A 257 18.18 0.03 -11.40
N LEU A 258 17.51 0.94 -12.13
CA LEU A 258 16.75 0.60 -13.32
C LEU A 258 17.62 0.08 -14.46
N ASP A 259 18.81 0.65 -14.65
CA ASP A 259 19.83 0.15 -15.61
C ASP A 259 20.26 -1.29 -15.28
N ASN A 260 20.22 -1.69 -14.00
CA ASN A 260 20.59 -3.03 -13.55
C ASN A 260 19.40 -4.02 -13.55
N CYS A 261 18.14 -3.55 -13.62
CA CYS A 261 16.96 -4.39 -13.45
C CYS A 261 16.66 -5.29 -14.65
N THR A 262 16.05 -6.44 -14.33
CA THR A 262 15.23 -7.20 -15.27
C THR A 262 13.75 -6.86 -15.03
N PHE A 263 13.07 -6.33 -16.05
CA PHE A 263 11.69 -5.90 -15.95
C PHE A 263 10.70 -7.05 -16.14
N HIS A 264 9.64 -7.04 -15.33
CA HIS A 264 8.56 -8.01 -15.35
C HIS A 264 7.19 -7.33 -15.43
N SER A 265 6.22 -8.01 -16.02
CA SER A 265 4.82 -7.53 -16.09
C SER A 265 4.04 -7.74 -14.78
N SER A 266 4.53 -8.59 -13.87
CA SER A 266 3.86 -8.84 -12.59
C SER A 266 4.83 -9.30 -11.49
N ASP A 267 4.54 -8.91 -10.24
CA ASP A 267 5.22 -9.41 -9.04
C ASP A 267 5.15 -10.95 -8.95
N GLY A 268 4.02 -11.52 -9.39
CA GLY A 268 3.84 -12.98 -9.35
C GLY A 268 4.82 -13.72 -10.26
N THR A 269 5.11 -13.18 -11.45
CA THR A 269 6.08 -13.75 -12.38
C THR A 269 7.49 -13.60 -11.81
N ALA A 270 7.88 -12.40 -11.38
CA ALA A 270 9.18 -12.16 -10.77
C ALA A 270 9.45 -13.09 -9.57
N CYS A 271 8.47 -13.27 -8.70
CA CYS A 271 8.60 -14.15 -7.53
C CYS A 271 8.72 -15.63 -7.90
N LYS A 272 8.00 -16.10 -8.94
CA LYS A 272 8.12 -17.47 -9.43
C LYS A 272 9.48 -17.76 -10.03
N GLU A 273 9.98 -16.86 -10.87
CA GLU A 273 11.29 -17.00 -11.48
C GLU A 273 12.40 -16.98 -10.43
N LEU A 274 12.25 -16.09 -9.43
CA LEU A 274 13.17 -16.07 -8.29
C LEU A 274 13.18 -17.43 -7.55
N ALA A 275 12.01 -17.99 -7.22
CA ALA A 275 11.89 -19.27 -6.51
C ALA A 275 12.43 -20.45 -7.34
N ALA A 276 12.36 -20.35 -8.66
CA ALA A 276 12.87 -21.34 -9.59
C ALA A 276 14.39 -21.27 -9.83
N GLY A 277 15.07 -20.23 -9.30
CA GLY A 277 16.47 -19.94 -9.64
C GLY A 277 16.64 -19.49 -11.08
N LEU A 278 15.61 -18.89 -11.67
CA LEU A 278 15.63 -18.34 -13.02
C LEU A 278 15.75 -16.80 -12.94
N GLY A 279 16.59 -16.21 -13.80
CA GLY A 279 16.79 -14.77 -13.80
C GLY A 279 17.71 -14.26 -12.69
N GLY A 280 17.38 -13.10 -12.11
CA GLY A 280 18.15 -12.50 -11.03
C GLY A 280 17.94 -13.21 -9.68
N SER A 281 18.91 -13.05 -8.79
CA SER A 281 18.85 -13.65 -7.45
C SER A 281 18.02 -12.87 -6.44
N VAL A 282 17.52 -11.68 -6.83
CA VAL A 282 16.71 -10.77 -6.01
C VAL A 282 15.50 -10.29 -6.81
N ALA A 283 14.37 -10.14 -6.15
CA ALA A 283 13.18 -9.53 -6.74
C ALA A 283 12.55 -8.53 -5.76
N TYR A 284 12.10 -7.37 -6.27
CA TYR A 284 11.30 -6.41 -5.51
C TYR A 284 9.82 -6.70 -5.74
N VAL A 285 9.16 -7.27 -4.75
CA VAL A 285 7.78 -7.77 -4.87
C VAL A 285 6.99 -7.58 -3.58
N ASN A 286 5.67 -7.70 -3.65
CA ASN A 286 4.82 -7.74 -2.46
C ASN A 286 5.21 -8.92 -1.56
N PHE A 287 5.41 -8.65 -0.27
CA PHE A 287 5.81 -9.67 0.71
C PHE A 287 4.79 -10.82 0.82
N ASN A 288 3.51 -10.54 0.64
CA ASN A 288 2.46 -11.56 0.63
C ASN A 288 2.61 -12.62 -0.49
N LYS A 289 3.46 -12.36 -1.51
CA LYS A 289 3.71 -13.32 -2.59
C LYS A 289 4.46 -14.55 -2.10
N GLN A 290 5.24 -14.46 -1.04
CA GLN A 290 5.92 -15.60 -0.44
C GLN A 290 4.93 -16.72 -0.10
N LYS A 291 3.79 -16.40 0.53
CA LYS A 291 2.75 -17.38 0.85
C LYS A 291 2.04 -17.92 -0.40
N SER A 292 1.81 -17.08 -1.40
CA SER A 292 1.13 -17.48 -2.63
C SER A 292 1.87 -18.58 -3.41
N LEU A 293 3.18 -18.69 -3.25
CA LEU A 293 3.96 -19.76 -3.87
C LEU A 293 3.64 -21.12 -3.26
N THR A 294 3.37 -21.19 -1.94
CA THR A 294 3.00 -22.44 -1.26
C THR A 294 1.57 -22.86 -1.54
N GLU A 295 0.63 -21.95 -1.38
CA GLU A 295 -0.81 -22.25 -1.41
C GLU A 295 -1.33 -22.65 -2.79
N LYS A 296 -0.74 -22.12 -3.84
CA LYS A 296 -1.24 -22.35 -5.22
C LYS A 296 -0.56 -23.50 -5.95
N GLY A 297 0.34 -24.23 -5.31
CA GLY A 297 1.04 -25.32 -5.96
C GLY A 297 1.70 -24.90 -7.28
N ILE A 298 2.35 -23.73 -7.30
CA ILE A 298 2.96 -23.16 -8.49
C ILE A 298 4.18 -23.98 -8.85
N GLY A 299 3.96 -25.10 -9.52
CA GLY A 299 4.98 -26.01 -9.98
C GLY A 299 5.74 -26.68 -8.83
N SER A 300 6.98 -27.06 -9.10
CA SER A 300 7.90 -27.67 -8.12
C SER A 300 8.65 -26.62 -7.27
N TYR A 301 8.18 -25.37 -7.22
CA TYR A 301 8.86 -24.31 -6.49
C TYR A 301 8.57 -24.41 -5.00
N ASP A 302 9.64 -24.49 -4.23
CA ASP A 302 9.57 -24.44 -2.77
C ASP A 302 9.72 -22.98 -2.32
N ASN A 303 8.69 -22.42 -1.67
CA ASN A 303 8.75 -21.06 -1.15
C ASN A 303 9.71 -20.92 0.05
N ALA A 304 10.19 -22.03 0.62
CA ALA A 304 11.24 -22.02 1.63
C ALA A 304 12.57 -21.45 1.08
N ASN A 305 12.74 -21.46 -0.23
CA ASN A 305 13.91 -20.87 -0.89
C ASN A 305 13.79 -19.36 -1.13
N VAL A 306 12.63 -18.77 -0.87
CA VAL A 306 12.40 -17.34 -1.06
C VAL A 306 12.19 -16.66 0.28
N THR A 307 13.06 -15.72 0.61
CA THR A 307 12.99 -14.94 1.85
C THR A 307 13.30 -13.47 1.61
N THR A 308 13.21 -12.66 2.65
CA THR A 308 13.57 -11.24 2.61
C THR A 308 14.58 -10.93 3.72
N PRO A 309 15.62 -10.09 3.43
CA PRO A 309 16.61 -9.70 4.43
C PRO A 309 15.99 -8.94 5.62
N LEU A 310 14.81 -8.34 5.43
CA LEU A 310 14.13 -7.63 6.51
C LEU A 310 13.52 -8.55 7.58
N ILE A 311 13.39 -9.86 7.33
CA ILE A 311 12.89 -10.82 8.35
C ILE A 311 13.99 -11.25 9.31
N GLU A 312 15.25 -11.16 8.91
CA GLU A 312 16.40 -11.47 9.76
C GLU A 312 16.46 -10.52 10.98
N GLU A 313 17.08 -11.00 12.06
CA GLU A 313 16.99 -10.36 13.38
C GLU A 313 17.38 -8.87 13.43
N ASN A 314 18.16 -8.40 12.50
CA ASN A 314 18.67 -7.04 12.52
C ASN A 314 17.98 -6.07 11.54
N GLY A 315 17.21 -6.54 10.56
CA GLY A 315 16.41 -5.70 9.65
C GLY A 315 17.13 -4.54 8.93
N ASN A 316 18.45 -4.50 9.03
CA ASN A 316 19.26 -3.32 8.72
C ASN A 316 19.78 -3.38 7.28
N VAL A 317 18.94 -3.03 6.34
CA VAL A 317 19.41 -2.64 5.01
C VAL A 317 19.75 -1.16 5.05
N ALA A 318 21.02 -0.80 4.86
CA ALA A 318 21.43 0.60 4.80
C ALA A 318 20.77 1.28 3.58
N GLY A 319 20.15 2.43 3.83
CA GLY A 319 19.31 3.15 2.90
C GLY A 319 17.82 2.89 3.16
N PHE A 320 17.26 1.85 2.58
CA PHE A 320 15.88 1.42 2.82
C PHE A 320 15.69 -0.07 2.51
N GLY A 321 14.72 -0.71 3.16
CA GLY A 321 14.49 -2.15 2.99
C GLY A 321 13.25 -2.51 2.18
N GLY A 322 12.44 -1.56 1.83
CA GLY A 322 11.18 -1.78 1.12
C GLY A 322 10.25 -0.58 1.20
N PHE A 323 8.98 -0.81 0.88
CA PHE A 323 7.94 0.21 0.83
C PHE A 323 6.67 -0.29 1.49
N THR A 324 6.11 0.49 2.42
CA THR A 324 4.85 0.21 3.10
C THR A 324 3.79 1.22 2.65
N TYR A 325 2.64 0.74 2.23
CA TYR A 325 1.54 1.52 1.67
C TYR A 325 0.19 0.99 2.15
N LYS A 326 -0.89 1.73 1.87
CA LYS A 326 -2.21 1.46 2.42
C LYS A 326 -3.20 0.97 1.37
N MET A 327 -4.24 0.27 1.85
CA MET A 327 -5.50 0.05 1.13
C MET A 327 -6.59 0.84 1.83
N TYR A 328 -7.27 1.67 1.07
CA TYR A 328 -8.27 2.63 1.53
C TYR A 328 -9.67 2.16 1.21
N THR A 329 -10.61 2.46 2.09
CA THR A 329 -12.03 2.15 1.97
C THR A 329 -12.83 3.42 1.68
N LEU A 330 -13.61 3.42 0.62
CA LEU A 330 -14.30 4.62 0.14
C LEU A 330 -15.67 4.27 -0.42
N ILE A 331 -16.56 5.26 -0.39
CA ILE A 331 -17.91 5.18 -0.95
C ILE A 331 -17.98 6.06 -2.20
N PRO A 332 -18.34 5.52 -3.38
CA PRO A 332 -18.56 6.33 -4.57
C PRO A 332 -19.65 7.38 -4.38
N LYS A 333 -19.48 8.58 -4.96
CA LYS A 333 -20.42 9.70 -4.84
C LYS A 333 -21.86 9.40 -5.26
N ASN A 334 -22.07 8.32 -6.03
CA ASN A 334 -23.35 7.86 -6.54
C ASN A 334 -23.66 6.42 -6.12
N ALA A 335 -23.11 5.96 -4.99
CA ALA A 335 -23.46 4.69 -4.39
C ALA A 335 -24.99 4.56 -4.20
N LYS A 336 -25.54 3.39 -4.49
CA LYS A 336 -26.95 3.10 -4.30
C LYS A 336 -27.29 2.77 -2.85
N TYR A 337 -26.34 2.12 -2.16
CA TYR A 337 -26.53 1.54 -0.84
C TYR A 337 -25.44 2.02 0.13
N PRO A 338 -25.38 3.35 0.41
CA PRO A 338 -24.31 3.93 1.23
C PRO A 338 -24.29 3.43 2.68
N TYR A 339 -25.43 3.11 3.30
CA TYR A 339 -25.44 2.56 4.65
C TYR A 339 -24.95 1.11 4.70
N ALA A 340 -25.27 0.30 3.70
CA ALA A 340 -24.76 -1.05 3.60
C ALA A 340 -23.27 -1.06 3.29
N ALA A 341 -22.80 -0.12 2.46
CA ALA A 341 -21.36 0.10 2.21
C ALA A 341 -20.62 0.51 3.49
N ALA A 342 -21.18 1.45 4.26
CA ALA A 342 -20.66 1.87 5.57
C ALA A 342 -20.60 0.70 6.57
N ALA A 343 -21.64 -0.15 6.62
CA ALA A 343 -21.66 -1.35 7.44
C ALA A 343 -20.52 -2.31 7.05
N PHE A 344 -20.27 -2.52 5.75
CA PHE A 344 -19.19 -3.37 5.29
C PHE A 344 -17.80 -2.77 5.59
N ILE A 345 -17.62 -1.46 5.47
CA ILE A 345 -16.39 -0.77 5.87
C ILE A 345 -16.13 -0.96 7.37
N ASN A 346 -17.16 -0.75 8.20
CA ASN A 346 -17.06 -0.98 9.64
C ASN A 346 -16.67 -2.44 9.94
N TYR A 347 -17.26 -3.41 9.23
CA TYR A 347 -16.94 -4.84 9.38
C TYR A 347 -15.48 -5.13 9.05
N ILE A 348 -14.95 -4.70 7.90
CA ILE A 348 -13.56 -5.04 7.52
C ILE A 348 -12.50 -4.36 8.39
N LEU A 349 -12.83 -3.27 9.08
CA LEU A 349 -11.99 -2.64 10.09
C LEU A 349 -12.01 -3.39 11.44
N SER A 350 -12.97 -4.28 11.64
CA SER A 350 -13.05 -5.11 12.84
C SER A 350 -11.97 -6.20 12.85
N VAL A 351 -11.68 -6.74 14.03
CA VAL A 351 -10.77 -7.88 14.20
C VAL A 351 -11.24 -9.07 13.37
N ASP A 352 -12.54 -9.38 13.42
CA ASP A 352 -13.14 -10.51 12.72
C ASP A 352 -13.12 -10.30 11.20
N GLY A 353 -13.52 -9.13 10.73
CA GLY A 353 -13.52 -8.79 9.30
C GLY A 353 -12.13 -8.84 8.68
N PHE A 354 -11.13 -8.26 9.35
CA PHE A 354 -9.73 -8.37 8.93
C PHE A 354 -9.24 -9.82 8.93
N SER A 355 -9.55 -10.57 9.99
CA SER A 355 -9.12 -11.98 10.13
C SER A 355 -9.68 -12.87 9.02
N ASN A 356 -10.96 -12.68 8.66
CA ASN A 356 -11.61 -13.43 7.59
C ASN A 356 -11.00 -13.15 6.21
N ALA A 357 -10.55 -11.91 5.98
CA ALA A 357 -9.94 -11.52 4.70
C ALA A 357 -8.44 -11.83 4.63
N TRP A 358 -7.67 -11.27 5.58
CA TRP A 358 -6.21 -11.19 5.48
C TRP A 358 -5.46 -11.78 6.66
N GLY A 359 -6.10 -11.97 7.82
CA GLY A 359 -5.45 -12.19 9.12
C GLY A 359 -4.50 -13.38 9.23
N THR A 360 -4.62 -14.38 8.34
CA THR A 360 -3.69 -15.53 8.30
C THR A 360 -2.57 -15.38 7.29
N LYS A 361 -2.48 -14.24 6.60
CA LYS A 361 -1.55 -14.04 5.47
C LYS A 361 -0.48 -13.04 5.87
N LYS A 362 0.80 -13.45 5.75
CA LYS A 362 1.93 -12.53 5.92
C LYS A 362 1.87 -11.38 4.91
N GLY A 363 2.35 -10.21 5.31
CA GLY A 363 2.39 -9.02 4.48
C GLY A 363 1.07 -8.26 4.40
N TYR A 364 0.12 -8.54 5.30
CA TYR A 364 -1.10 -7.77 5.51
C TYR A 364 -1.23 -7.37 6.98
N TYR A 365 -1.40 -6.10 7.24
CA TYR A 365 -1.46 -5.56 8.60
C TYR A 365 -2.70 -4.70 8.75
N SER A 366 -3.53 -5.01 9.74
CA SER A 366 -4.70 -4.18 10.03
C SER A 366 -4.28 -2.80 10.53
N THR A 367 -5.06 -1.78 10.18
CA THR A 367 -4.99 -0.47 10.83
C THR A 367 -5.57 -0.53 12.25
N ASN A 368 -6.44 -1.51 12.54
CA ASN A 368 -6.94 -1.78 13.88
C ASN A 368 -5.85 -2.48 14.72
N PRO A 369 -5.32 -1.81 15.76
CA PRO A 369 -4.21 -2.36 16.56
C PRO A 369 -4.58 -3.61 17.36
N ASN A 370 -5.87 -3.92 17.51
CA ASN A 370 -6.35 -5.11 18.21
C ASN A 370 -6.35 -6.37 17.33
N ALA A 371 -6.16 -6.23 16.01
CA ALA A 371 -6.11 -7.38 15.12
C ALA A 371 -4.76 -8.10 15.23
N ALA A 372 -4.80 -9.43 15.22
CA ALA A 372 -3.59 -10.24 15.25
C ALA A 372 -2.80 -10.15 13.94
N ILE A 373 -1.49 -10.25 14.02
CA ILE A 373 -0.60 -10.42 12.86
C ILE A 373 -0.50 -11.90 12.50
N ALA A 374 -0.20 -12.20 11.25
CA ALA A 374 0.01 -13.57 10.80
C ALA A 374 1.20 -14.23 11.52
N GLU A 375 1.10 -15.55 11.78
CA GLU A 375 2.15 -16.31 12.43
C GLU A 375 3.50 -16.17 11.70
N GLY A 376 4.55 -15.87 12.45
CA GLY A 376 5.91 -15.69 11.93
C GLY A 376 6.13 -14.43 11.10
N ASP A 377 5.22 -13.45 11.14
CA ASP A 377 5.42 -12.12 10.60
C ASP A 377 5.85 -11.13 11.71
N LYS A 378 6.35 -9.96 11.32
CA LYS A 378 6.70 -8.87 12.22
C LYS A 378 5.49 -7.94 12.41
N ALA A 379 5.46 -7.21 13.53
CA ALA A 379 4.43 -6.19 13.77
C ALA A 379 4.51 -5.05 12.75
N LEU A 380 3.39 -4.39 12.47
CA LEU A 380 3.32 -3.24 11.55
C LEU A 380 4.32 -2.14 11.95
N SER A 381 4.50 -1.88 13.26
CA SER A 381 5.47 -0.90 13.74
C SER A 381 6.89 -1.23 13.27
N TRP A 382 7.27 -2.50 13.34
CA TRP A 382 8.58 -2.93 12.87
C TRP A 382 8.76 -2.68 11.36
N TRP A 383 7.74 -2.95 10.55
CA TRP A 383 7.77 -2.66 9.12
C TRP A 383 7.86 -1.15 8.84
N LYS A 384 7.11 -0.34 9.58
CA LYS A 384 7.17 1.12 9.47
C LYS A 384 8.56 1.69 9.80
N ASP A 385 9.28 1.08 10.73
CA ASP A 385 10.64 1.50 11.11
C ASP A 385 11.70 1.13 10.06
N ASN A 386 11.46 0.07 9.26
CA ASN A 386 12.44 -0.51 8.34
C ASN A 386 12.15 -0.27 6.85
N THR A 387 11.04 0.37 6.51
CA THR A 387 10.65 0.63 5.12
C THR A 387 10.34 2.10 4.87
N VAL A 388 10.27 2.47 3.61
CA VAL A 388 9.70 3.77 3.17
C VAL A 388 8.20 3.70 3.36
N ILE A 389 7.62 4.66 4.07
CA ILE A 389 6.17 4.76 4.24
C ILE A 389 5.61 5.70 3.18
N GLU A 390 4.56 5.27 2.49
CA GLU A 390 3.87 6.10 1.51
C GLU A 390 3.34 7.39 2.15
N ASP A 391 3.63 8.51 1.50
CA ASP A 391 3.06 9.82 1.76
C ASP A 391 2.39 10.29 0.45
N PRO A 392 1.07 10.14 0.32
CA PRO A 392 0.36 10.46 -0.92
C PRO A 392 0.51 11.89 -1.38
N GLU A 393 0.59 12.87 -0.45
CA GLU A 393 0.74 14.28 -0.79
C GLU A 393 2.12 14.57 -1.38
N TYR A 394 3.16 13.99 -0.77
CA TYR A 394 4.50 14.12 -1.32
C TYR A 394 4.61 13.43 -2.69
N VAL A 395 4.12 12.19 -2.81
CA VAL A 395 4.12 11.46 -4.08
C VAL A 395 3.43 12.28 -5.15
N ALA A 396 2.25 12.86 -4.88
CA ALA A 396 1.53 13.70 -5.83
C ALA A 396 2.39 14.87 -6.35
N SER A 397 3.21 15.46 -5.49
CA SER A 397 4.09 16.58 -5.86
C SER A 397 5.31 16.17 -6.69
N ALA A 398 5.85 14.98 -6.46
CA ALA A 398 7.08 14.47 -7.09
C ALA A 398 6.82 13.56 -8.31
N TYR A 399 5.59 13.06 -8.46
CA TYR A 399 5.25 11.99 -9.41
C TYR A 399 5.62 12.32 -10.85
N GLY A 400 5.31 13.54 -11.32
CA GLY A 400 5.54 13.94 -12.71
C GLY A 400 7.02 13.83 -13.11
N ASP A 401 7.90 14.45 -12.34
CA ASP A 401 9.34 14.48 -12.63
C ASP A 401 9.94 13.07 -12.55
N VAL A 402 9.50 12.27 -11.57
CA VAL A 402 9.99 10.90 -11.41
C VAL A 402 9.45 10.01 -12.52
N TYR A 403 8.20 10.15 -12.93
CA TYR A 403 7.60 9.40 -14.03
C TYR A 403 8.35 9.64 -15.35
N ASP A 404 8.61 10.91 -15.69
CA ASP A 404 9.35 11.27 -16.91
C ASP A 404 10.76 10.70 -16.90
N PHE A 405 11.43 10.72 -15.74
CA PHE A 405 12.75 10.14 -15.59
C PHE A 405 12.74 8.62 -15.74
N VAL A 406 11.86 7.92 -15.03
CA VAL A 406 11.77 6.45 -14.99
C VAL A 406 11.41 5.87 -16.35
N THR A 407 10.43 6.45 -17.06
CA THR A 407 9.99 5.97 -18.38
C THR A 407 11.10 5.98 -19.42
N SER A 408 12.12 6.83 -19.26
CA SER A 408 13.30 6.84 -20.14
C SER A 408 14.17 5.59 -20.02
N TYR A 409 14.06 4.83 -18.92
CA TYR A 409 14.78 3.57 -18.68
C TYR A 409 13.96 2.32 -19.02
N GLU A 410 12.64 2.46 -19.10
CA GLU A 410 11.72 1.35 -19.35
C GLU A 410 11.32 1.21 -20.84
N SER A 411 11.88 2.07 -21.72
CA SER A 411 11.57 2.14 -23.16
C SER A 411 12.35 1.12 -24.01
#